data_b12481b22e6d0263ac2b7eb316e401bc
#
_entry.id   b12481b22e6d0263ac2b7eb316e401bc
#
_cell.length_a   1.000
_cell.length_b   1.000
_cell.length_c   1.000
_cell.angle_alpha   90.00
_cell.angle_beta   90.00
_cell.angle_gamma   90.00
#
_symmetry.space_group_name_H-M   'P 1'
#
loop_
_entity.id
_entity.type
_entity.pdbx_description
1 polymer ?
#
loop_
_entity_poly.entity_id
_entity_poly.type
_entity_poly.pdbx_seq_one_letter_code
_entity_poly.pdbx_strand_id
1 'polypeptide(L)'
;MLESYARRAGVRVTAHDSSGLSHADRMSARGLIRLLQDAATKPWSTALRHTLATPGRGTLENRLAGVRVRAKTGTLIDASSLSGWVWLRRRRAWAEFSIISSGIPKYRAVAIEDSIVRKLAGRAA
;
A
#
# COMPACT_ATOMS: atom_id res chain seq x y z
N MET A 1 16.43 -13.01 5.06
CA MET A 1 16.54 -12.43 3.71
C MET A 1 15.66 -11.19 3.54
N LEU A 2 14.34 -11.29 3.77
CA LEU A 2 13.41 -10.13 3.73
C LEU A 2 13.83 -9.04 4.72
N GLU A 3 14.12 -9.41 5.96
CA GLU A 3 14.53 -8.46 7.00
C GLU A 3 15.85 -7.77 6.65
N SER A 4 16.79 -8.48 6.03
CA SER A 4 18.08 -7.89 5.65
C SER A 4 17.92 -6.93 4.47
N TYR A 5 17.02 -7.22 3.52
CA TYR A 5 16.69 -6.26 2.46
C TYR A 5 16.07 -4.98 3.04
N ALA A 6 15.07 -5.15 3.91
CA ALA A 6 14.41 -4.02 4.55
C ALA A 6 15.38 -3.18 5.37
N ARG A 7 16.30 -3.82 6.09
CA ARG A 7 17.32 -3.13 6.89
C ARG A 7 18.25 -2.30 6.00
N ARG A 8 18.65 -2.80 4.85
CA ARG A 8 19.45 -2.03 3.88
C ARG A 8 18.70 -0.81 3.36
N ALA A 9 17.37 -0.89 3.26
CA ALA A 9 16.53 0.24 2.90
C ALA A 9 16.20 1.16 4.10
N GLY A 10 16.76 0.91 5.27
CA GLY A 10 16.53 1.70 6.47
C GLY A 10 15.19 1.40 7.15
N VAL A 11 14.67 0.20 7.01
CA VAL A 11 13.35 -0.19 7.48
C VAL A 11 13.42 -1.33 8.50
N ARG A 12 12.67 -1.20 9.59
CA ARG A 12 12.48 -2.29 10.56
C ARG A 12 11.33 -3.18 10.12
N VAL A 13 11.61 -4.46 10.00
CA VAL A 13 10.62 -5.48 9.67
C VAL A 13 10.85 -6.70 10.57
N THR A 14 9.77 -7.25 11.07
CA THR A 14 9.76 -8.60 11.64
C THR A 14 9.02 -9.50 10.68
N ALA A 15 9.72 -10.41 10.03
CA ALA A 15 9.15 -11.29 9.02
C ALA A 15 9.40 -12.75 9.42
N HIS A 16 8.33 -13.50 9.64
CA HIS A 16 8.39 -14.93 9.96
C HIS A 16 8.29 -15.79 8.70
N ASP A 17 7.56 -15.33 7.71
CA ASP A 17 7.46 -15.98 6.41
C ASP A 17 7.13 -14.94 5.32
N SER A 18 7.01 -15.40 4.09
CA SER A 18 6.72 -14.54 2.94
C SER A 18 5.27 -14.69 2.45
N SER A 19 4.40 -15.37 3.20
CA SER A 19 3.03 -15.63 2.78
C SER A 19 2.11 -14.40 2.88
N GLY A 20 2.44 -13.46 3.74
CA GLY A 20 1.57 -12.34 4.07
C GLY A 20 0.42 -12.72 5.01
N LEU A 21 0.37 -13.96 5.48
CA LEU A 21 -0.70 -14.49 6.34
C LEU A 21 -0.27 -14.66 7.80
N SER A 22 1.03 -14.52 8.09
CA SER A 22 1.53 -14.68 9.45
C SER A 22 1.18 -13.48 10.31
N HIS A 23 0.51 -13.72 11.43
CA HIS A 23 0.24 -12.67 12.44
C HIS A 23 1.48 -12.21 13.17
N ALA A 24 2.59 -12.91 13.01
CA ALA A 24 3.88 -12.57 13.61
C ALA A 24 4.69 -11.57 12.77
N ASP A 25 4.33 -11.38 11.49
CA ASP A 25 4.97 -10.38 10.66
C ASP A 25 4.60 -8.97 11.12
N ARG A 26 5.57 -8.09 11.17
CA ARG A 26 5.38 -6.71 11.65
C ARG A 26 6.12 -5.71 10.77
N MET A 27 5.40 -4.64 10.43
CA MET A 27 5.98 -3.48 9.76
C MET A 27 5.07 -2.27 9.98
N SER A 28 5.66 -1.09 10.18
CA SER A 28 4.90 0.16 10.30
C SER A 28 4.52 0.70 8.92
N ALA A 29 3.49 1.55 8.88
CA ALA A 29 3.13 2.27 7.66
C ALA A 29 4.30 3.12 7.13
N ARG A 30 5.03 3.78 8.02
CA ARG A 30 6.23 4.55 7.66
C ARG A 30 7.31 3.65 7.05
N GLY A 31 7.49 2.44 7.60
CA GLY A 31 8.41 1.46 7.07
C GLY A 31 8.03 1.04 5.64
N LEU A 32 6.76 0.80 5.38
CA LEU A 32 6.27 0.49 4.03
C LEU A 32 6.53 1.63 3.05
N ILE A 33 6.30 2.88 3.46
CA ILE A 33 6.60 4.05 2.61
C ILE A 33 8.08 4.08 2.24
N ARG A 34 8.98 3.82 3.19
CA ARG A 34 10.42 3.78 2.92
C ARG A 34 10.79 2.68 1.93
N LEU A 35 10.18 1.50 2.07
CA LEU A 35 10.38 0.41 1.10
C LEU A 35 9.89 0.79 -0.30
N LEU A 36 8.72 1.43 -0.38
CA LEU A 36 8.17 1.89 -1.65
C LEU A 36 9.05 2.98 -2.28
N GLN A 37 9.56 3.90 -1.48
CA GLN A 37 10.49 4.93 -1.95
C GLN A 37 11.79 4.32 -2.50
N ASP A 38 12.35 3.34 -1.79
CA ASP A 38 13.51 2.61 -2.27
C ASP A 38 13.19 1.89 -3.58
N ALA A 39 12.08 1.17 -3.63
CA ALA A 39 11.64 0.47 -4.84
C ALA A 39 11.47 1.42 -6.03
N ALA A 40 10.98 2.64 -5.80
CA ALA A 40 10.78 3.63 -6.86
C ALA A 40 12.08 4.06 -7.55
N THR A 41 13.23 3.89 -6.90
CA THR A 41 14.55 4.21 -7.48
C THR A 41 15.12 3.06 -8.32
N LYS A 42 14.50 1.90 -8.31
CA LYS A 42 15.04 0.70 -8.98
C LYS A 42 14.62 0.62 -10.45
N PRO A 43 15.45 -0.02 -11.30
CA PRO A 43 15.09 -0.18 -12.72
C PRO A 43 13.80 -0.98 -12.95
N TRP A 44 13.40 -1.80 -11.99
CA TRP A 44 12.18 -2.62 -12.07
C TRP A 44 10.94 -1.95 -11.46
N SER A 45 11.03 -0.67 -11.09
CA SER A 45 9.94 0.03 -10.39
C SER A 45 8.64 0.10 -11.19
N THR A 46 8.73 0.35 -12.49
CA THR A 46 7.55 0.39 -13.37
C THR A 46 6.89 -0.98 -13.47
N ALA A 47 7.68 -2.04 -13.63
CA ALA A 47 7.17 -3.41 -13.65
C ALA A 47 6.46 -3.76 -12.34
N LEU A 48 7.05 -3.39 -11.20
CA LEU A 48 6.43 -3.62 -9.90
C LEU A 48 5.06 -2.93 -9.81
N ARG A 49 4.97 -1.64 -10.16
CA ARG A 49 3.70 -0.92 -10.13
C ARG A 49 2.63 -1.60 -10.98
N HIS A 50 3.01 -2.11 -12.14
CA HIS A 50 2.06 -2.77 -13.05
C HIS A 50 1.53 -4.11 -12.51
N THR A 51 2.22 -4.73 -11.56
CA THR A 51 1.74 -5.96 -10.91
C THR A 51 0.71 -5.69 -9.81
N LEU A 52 0.63 -4.46 -9.32
CA LEU A 52 -0.29 -4.10 -8.24
C LEU A 52 -1.71 -3.90 -8.77
N ALA A 53 -2.69 -4.07 -7.87
CA ALA A 53 -4.09 -3.85 -8.21
C ALA A 53 -4.35 -2.38 -8.55
N THR A 54 -5.29 -2.16 -9.44
CA THR A 54 -5.79 -0.84 -9.83
C THR A 54 -7.31 -0.91 -9.92
N PRO A 55 -8.05 0.22 -9.89
CA PRO A 55 -9.51 0.19 -10.00
C PRO A 55 -9.98 -0.63 -11.22
N GLY A 56 -10.91 -1.53 -10.97
CA GLY A 56 -11.42 -2.46 -11.99
C GLY A 56 -10.62 -3.75 -12.12
N ARG A 57 -9.54 -3.95 -11.34
CA ARG A 57 -8.71 -5.15 -11.42
C ARG A 57 -8.26 -5.62 -10.04
N GLY A 58 -8.19 -6.95 -9.88
CA GLY A 58 -7.69 -7.57 -8.65
C GLY A 58 -8.52 -7.16 -7.44
N THR A 59 -7.86 -6.95 -6.33
CA THR A 59 -8.54 -6.61 -5.06
C THR A 59 -9.14 -5.21 -5.04
N LEU A 60 -8.92 -4.40 -6.08
CA LEU A 60 -9.56 -3.09 -6.25
C LEU A 60 -10.64 -3.10 -7.33
N GLU A 61 -11.15 -4.27 -7.71
CA GLU A 61 -12.15 -4.41 -8.78
C GLU A 61 -13.34 -3.46 -8.60
N ASN A 62 -13.83 -3.33 -7.37
CA ASN A 62 -15.00 -2.52 -7.03
C ASN A 62 -14.65 -1.32 -6.13
N ARG A 63 -13.39 -0.87 -6.16
CA ARG A 63 -12.91 0.20 -5.29
C ARG A 63 -12.20 1.29 -6.09
N LEU A 64 -12.27 2.52 -5.56
CA LEU A 64 -11.49 3.66 -6.05
C LEU A 64 -11.70 3.98 -7.54
N ALA A 65 -12.92 3.74 -8.05
CA ALA A 65 -13.25 4.04 -9.44
C ALA A 65 -12.86 5.48 -9.80
N GLY A 66 -12.19 5.66 -10.95
CA GLY A 66 -11.75 6.95 -11.44
C GLY A 66 -10.47 7.49 -10.78
N VAL A 67 -9.87 6.76 -9.85
CA VAL A 67 -8.62 7.15 -9.20
C VAL A 67 -7.45 6.45 -9.88
N ARG A 68 -6.40 7.20 -10.19
CA ARG A 68 -5.17 6.60 -10.73
C ARG A 68 -4.29 6.13 -9.58
N VAL A 69 -4.39 4.86 -9.24
CA VAL A 69 -3.73 4.24 -8.10
C VAL A 69 -3.26 2.83 -8.45
N ARG A 70 -2.15 2.42 -7.88
CA ARG A 70 -1.59 1.07 -7.95
C ARG A 70 -1.26 0.66 -6.54
N ALA A 71 -1.95 -0.34 -6.00
CA ALA A 71 -1.81 -0.66 -4.59
C ALA A 71 -1.99 -2.13 -4.29
N LYS A 72 -1.46 -2.52 -3.14
CA LYS A 72 -1.64 -3.85 -2.54
C LYS A 72 -2.54 -3.72 -1.33
N THR A 73 -3.59 -4.51 -1.30
CA THR A 73 -4.47 -4.64 -0.14
C THR A 73 -3.92 -5.70 0.81
N GLY A 74 -4.29 -5.60 2.07
CA GLY A 74 -4.00 -6.62 3.07
C GLY A 74 -5.18 -6.78 4.01
N THR A 75 -5.50 -8.03 4.37
CA THR A 75 -6.60 -8.34 5.27
C THR A 75 -6.19 -9.48 6.19
N LEU A 76 -6.22 -9.23 7.49
CA LEU A 76 -6.21 -10.23 8.55
C LEU A 76 -7.46 -10.03 9.41
N ILE A 77 -7.70 -10.92 10.37
CA ILE A 77 -8.92 -10.89 11.20
C ILE A 77 -9.12 -9.51 11.85
N ASP A 78 -8.05 -8.91 12.33
CA ASP A 78 -8.09 -7.66 13.10
C ASP A 78 -7.31 -6.51 12.43
N ALA A 79 -6.87 -6.68 11.19
CA ALA A 79 -6.07 -5.69 10.50
C ALA A 79 -6.45 -5.53 9.05
N SER A 80 -6.34 -4.30 8.56
CA SER A 80 -6.56 -3.94 7.16
C SER A 80 -5.44 -3.03 6.69
N SER A 81 -5.04 -3.15 5.45
CA SER A 81 -4.03 -2.26 4.88
C SER A 81 -4.28 -1.97 3.41
N LEU A 82 -3.81 -0.80 3.00
CA LEU A 82 -3.72 -0.41 1.60
C LEU A 82 -2.44 0.41 1.43
N SER A 83 -1.55 -0.03 0.57
CA SER A 83 -0.26 0.63 0.36
C SER A 83 0.15 0.55 -1.09
N GLY A 84 0.79 1.59 -1.60
CA GLY A 84 1.23 1.62 -2.98
C GLY A 84 1.52 3.04 -3.48
N TRP A 85 1.14 3.31 -4.71
CA TRP A 85 1.33 4.60 -5.36
C TRP A 85 0.01 5.19 -5.83
N VAL A 86 -0.17 6.49 -5.59
CA VAL A 86 -1.30 7.26 -6.08
C VAL A 86 -0.79 8.43 -6.92
N TRP A 87 -1.47 8.71 -8.04
CA TRP A 87 -1.12 9.82 -8.90
C TRP A 87 -1.67 11.13 -8.32
N LEU A 88 -0.78 12.06 -8.01
CA LEU A 88 -1.12 13.39 -7.52
C LEU A 88 -1.37 14.30 -8.72
N ARG A 89 -2.64 14.62 -8.98
CA ARG A 89 -3.04 15.39 -10.16
C ARG A 89 -2.37 16.76 -10.24
N ARG A 90 -2.30 17.47 -9.11
CA ARG A 90 -1.72 18.81 -9.06
C ARG A 90 -0.21 18.81 -9.26
N ARG A 91 0.46 17.78 -8.77
CA ARG A 91 1.93 17.66 -8.87
C ARG A 91 2.38 16.89 -10.11
N ARG A 92 1.45 16.22 -10.77
CA ARG A 92 1.71 15.35 -11.92
C ARG A 92 2.82 14.35 -11.62
N ALA A 93 2.70 13.70 -10.48
CA ALA A 93 3.71 12.75 -10.00
C ALA A 93 3.05 11.63 -9.19
N TRP A 94 3.69 10.47 -9.17
CA TRP A 94 3.33 9.38 -8.27
C TRP A 94 3.82 9.69 -6.86
N ALA A 95 3.00 9.39 -5.86
CA ALA A 95 3.37 9.47 -4.45
C ALA A 95 3.11 8.13 -3.78
N GLU A 96 4.02 7.73 -2.91
CA GLU A 96 3.87 6.57 -2.07
C GLU A 96 2.85 6.85 -0.96
N PHE A 97 2.04 5.85 -0.64
CA PHE A 97 1.17 5.93 0.52
C PHE A 97 1.10 4.56 1.22
N SER A 98 0.80 4.58 2.51
CA SER A 98 0.59 3.37 3.30
C SER A 98 -0.39 3.66 4.41
N ILE A 99 -1.46 2.87 4.46
CA ILE A 99 -2.51 2.96 5.46
C ILE A 99 -2.64 1.60 6.12
N ILE A 100 -2.48 1.55 7.43
CA ILE A 100 -2.64 0.32 8.21
C ILE A 100 -3.58 0.64 9.36
N SER A 101 -4.59 -0.20 9.55
CA SER A 101 -5.52 -0.07 10.66
C SER A 101 -5.76 -1.41 11.32
N SER A 102 -6.10 -1.38 12.60
CA SER A 102 -6.43 -2.56 13.38
C SER A 102 -7.55 -2.23 14.36
N GLY A 103 -8.25 -3.27 14.81
CA GLY A 103 -9.30 -3.13 15.83
C GLY A 103 -10.58 -2.46 15.34
N ILE A 104 -10.78 -2.31 14.03
CA ILE A 104 -12.02 -1.79 13.45
C ILE A 104 -12.57 -2.77 12.41
N PRO A 105 -13.89 -2.77 12.17
CA PRO A 105 -14.47 -3.64 11.15
C PRO A 105 -13.88 -3.37 9.77
N LYS A 106 -13.72 -4.42 8.96
CA LYS A 106 -13.11 -4.33 7.62
C LYS A 106 -13.80 -3.30 6.74
N TYR A 107 -15.13 -3.25 6.74
CA TYR A 107 -15.86 -2.29 5.90
C TYR A 107 -15.55 -0.83 6.25
N ARG A 108 -15.32 -0.54 7.54
CA ARG A 108 -14.93 0.81 8.00
C ARG A 108 -13.50 1.12 7.62
N ALA A 109 -12.61 0.15 7.77
CA ALA A 109 -11.22 0.30 7.36
C ALA A 109 -11.13 0.62 5.86
N VAL A 110 -11.85 -0.12 5.02
CA VAL A 110 -11.90 0.10 3.57
C VAL A 110 -12.43 1.50 3.25
N ALA A 111 -13.50 1.94 3.92
CA ALA A 111 -14.06 3.28 3.69
C ALA A 111 -13.04 4.38 4.02
N ILE A 112 -12.29 4.23 5.10
CA ILE A 112 -11.24 5.18 5.50
C ILE A 112 -10.10 5.17 4.49
N GLU A 113 -9.62 4.00 4.11
CA GLU A 113 -8.55 3.83 3.12
C GLU A 113 -8.93 4.54 1.81
N ASP A 114 -10.11 4.26 1.30
CA ASP A 114 -10.56 4.84 0.03
C ASP A 114 -10.75 6.36 0.12
N SER A 115 -11.28 6.85 1.23
CA SER A 115 -11.42 8.29 1.47
C SER A 115 -10.08 9.01 1.45
N ILE A 116 -9.07 8.46 2.14
CA ILE A 116 -7.73 9.03 2.18
C ILE A 116 -7.11 9.05 0.78
N VAL A 117 -7.18 7.96 0.05
CA VAL A 117 -6.58 7.86 -1.29
C VAL A 117 -7.28 8.82 -2.27
N ARG A 118 -8.60 8.94 -2.20
CA ARG A 118 -9.34 9.91 -3.03
C ARG A 118 -8.89 11.34 -2.76
N LYS A 119 -8.72 11.70 -1.50
CA LYS A 119 -8.23 13.04 -1.12
C LYS A 119 -6.82 13.29 -1.64
N LEU A 120 -5.92 12.31 -1.50
CA LEU A 120 -4.57 12.41 -2.04
C LEU A 120 -4.58 12.62 -3.55
N ALA A 121 -5.45 11.91 -4.26
CA ALA A 121 -5.59 12.04 -5.71
C ALA A 121 -6.25 13.36 -6.14
N GLY A 122 -6.71 14.19 -5.21
CA GLY A 122 -7.43 15.44 -5.51
C GLY A 122 -8.88 15.21 -5.91
N ARG A 123 -9.50 14.13 -5.44
CA ARG A 123 -10.91 13.79 -5.64
C ARG A 123 -11.73 14.07 -4.40
N ALA A 124 -13.04 14.23 -4.59
CA ALA A 124 -13.96 14.29 -3.45
C ALA A 124 -13.92 12.95 -2.68
N ALA A 125 -13.97 13.06 -1.37
CA ALA A 125 -13.93 11.88 -0.50
C ALA A 125 -15.20 11.05 -0.60
#